data_6721d8d1d4bea3fd0d355beb22a89018
#
_entry.id   6721d8d1d4bea3fd0d355beb22a89018
#
_cell.length_a   1.000
_cell.length_b   1.000
_cell.length_c   1.000
_cell.angle_alpha   90.00
_cell.angle_beta   90.00
_cell.angle_gamma   90.00
#
_symmetry.space_group_name_H-M   'P 1'
#
loop_
_entity.id
_entity.type
_entity.pdbx_description
1 polymer ?
#
loop_
_entity_poly.entity_id
_entity_poly.type
_entity_poly.pdbx_seq_one_letter_code
_entity_poly.pdbx_strand_id
1 'polypeptide(L)'
;MAKRDVSGRKAFRQGELLFVPLSKEDYARLFGDEKDVTVKGWQKLETHVIREGEATGHKHEILTKLAVAATLFAPPGSLLRGLAGMDRITREDRLLVADGPIEIVHPEHKPLTLPKGVHLVIVQREYDEARPQPVLD
;
A
#
# COMPACT_ATOMS: atom_id res chain seq x y z
N MET A 1 2.86 -2.69 -20.05
CA MET A 1 2.74 -3.17 -19.19
C MET A 1 2.36 -2.43 -18.24
N ALA A 2 1.85 -2.83 -17.53
CA ALA A 2 1.38 -2.12 -16.61
C ALA A 2 2.46 -1.48 -16.06
N LYS A 3 2.35 -0.36 -15.80
CA LYS A 3 3.24 0.27 -15.33
C LYS A 3 3.50 0.01 -14.00
N ARG A 4 2.71 -0.34 -13.21
CA ARG A 4 2.91 -0.78 -11.88
C ARG A 4 3.12 -2.27 -11.92
N ASP A 5 4.24 -2.64 -12.49
CA ASP A 5 4.53 -4.03 -12.71
C ASP A 5 5.00 -4.66 -11.42
N VAL A 6 4.26 -5.64 -10.94
CA VAL A 6 4.61 -6.36 -9.76
C VAL A 6 4.93 -7.82 -10.07
N SER A 7 5.30 -8.10 -11.31
CA SER A 7 5.58 -9.47 -11.70
C SER A 7 6.67 -10.03 -10.83
N GLY A 8 6.57 -11.27 -10.48
CA GLY A 8 7.50 -11.95 -9.63
C GLY A 8 7.32 -11.68 -8.16
N ARG A 9 6.35 -10.86 -7.81
CA ARG A 9 6.10 -10.56 -6.41
C ARG A 9 4.78 -11.11 -5.97
N LYS A 10 4.71 -11.52 -4.72
CA LYS A 10 3.45 -11.91 -4.17
C LYS A 10 2.76 -10.63 -3.75
N ALA A 11 1.65 -10.35 -4.30
CA ALA A 11 0.88 -9.17 -3.98
C ALA A 11 -0.53 -9.56 -3.58
N PHE A 12 -1.22 -8.69 -2.85
CA PHE A 12 -2.57 -8.93 -2.38
C PHE A 12 -3.45 -7.81 -2.89
N ARG A 13 -4.70 -8.12 -3.17
CA ARG A 13 -5.60 -7.12 -3.75
C ARG A 13 -6.91 -7.03 -2.98
N GLN A 14 -7.40 -5.83 -2.79
CA GLN A 14 -8.75 -5.61 -2.32
C GLN A 14 -9.28 -4.43 -3.09
N GLY A 15 -10.21 -4.67 -4.01
CA GLY A 15 -10.77 -3.61 -4.85
C GLY A 15 -9.67 -2.96 -5.69
N GLU A 16 -9.62 -1.65 -5.62
CA GLU A 16 -8.61 -0.89 -6.36
C GLU A 16 -7.27 -0.84 -5.66
N LEU A 17 -7.14 -1.42 -4.49
CA LEU A 17 -5.89 -1.40 -3.76
C LEU A 17 -5.07 -2.65 -4.00
N LEU A 18 -3.81 -2.44 -4.25
CA LEU A 18 -2.86 -3.52 -4.40
C LEU A 18 -1.83 -3.37 -3.29
N PHE A 19 -1.63 -4.42 -2.51
CA PHE A 19 -0.70 -4.41 -1.39
C PHE A 19 0.52 -5.23 -1.81
N VAL A 20 1.67 -4.57 -1.92
CA VAL A 20 2.89 -5.19 -2.41
C VAL A 20 3.91 -5.28 -1.28
N PRO A 21 4.18 -6.48 -0.77
CA PRO A 21 5.20 -6.59 0.27
C PRO A 21 6.55 -6.17 -0.29
N LEU A 22 7.27 -5.35 0.44
CA LEU A 22 8.57 -4.90 -0.01
C LEU A 22 9.61 -5.96 0.30
N SER A 23 10.45 -6.25 -0.67
CA SER A 23 11.57 -7.12 -0.47
C SER A 23 12.64 -6.35 0.31
N LYS A 24 13.65 -7.06 0.77
CA LYS A 24 14.77 -6.41 1.44
C LYS A 24 15.48 -5.45 0.50
N GLU A 25 15.56 -5.80 -0.76
CA GLU A 25 16.19 -4.95 -1.75
C GLU A 25 15.39 -3.68 -1.98
N ASP A 26 14.09 -3.80 -2.06
CA ASP A 26 13.23 -2.64 -2.26
C ASP A 26 13.29 -1.72 -1.04
N TYR A 27 13.27 -2.31 0.14
CA TYR A 27 13.35 -1.52 1.35
C TYR A 27 14.69 -0.77 1.41
N ALA A 28 15.78 -1.44 1.08
CA ALA A 28 17.09 -0.82 1.09
C ALA A 28 17.19 0.30 0.07
N ARG A 29 16.54 0.14 -1.07
CA ARG A 29 16.53 1.18 -2.10
C ARG A 29 15.84 2.42 -1.61
N LEU A 30 14.77 2.26 -0.85
CA LEU A 30 14.03 3.39 -0.35
C LEU A 30 14.64 4.00 0.88
N PHE A 31 15.11 3.19 1.79
CA PHE A 31 15.42 3.64 3.13
C PHE A 31 16.84 3.33 3.58
N GLY A 32 17.58 2.58 2.80
CA GLY A 32 18.92 2.15 3.22
C GLY A 32 18.83 1.32 4.48
N ASP A 33 19.58 1.68 5.49
CA ASP A 33 19.53 1.00 6.77
C ASP A 33 18.57 1.65 7.74
N GLU A 34 17.86 2.69 7.30
CA GLU A 34 17.01 3.45 8.19
C GLU A 34 15.78 2.67 8.60
N LYS A 35 15.51 2.56 9.87
CA LYS A 35 14.31 1.89 10.33
C LYS A 35 13.15 2.86 10.50
N ASP A 36 13.44 4.14 10.65
CA ASP A 36 12.41 5.15 10.78
C ASP A 36 12.18 5.81 9.42
N VAL A 37 11.13 5.39 8.74
CA VAL A 37 10.86 5.87 7.40
C VAL A 37 10.57 7.37 7.34
N THR A 38 10.23 7.99 8.45
CA THR A 38 9.98 9.43 8.46
C THR A 38 11.26 10.22 8.19
N VAL A 39 12.42 9.63 8.43
CA VAL A 39 13.69 10.28 8.12
C VAL A 39 13.81 10.52 6.62
N LYS A 40 13.16 9.68 5.83
CA LYS A 40 13.19 9.80 4.37
C LYS A 40 11.99 10.56 3.83
N GLY A 41 11.28 11.27 4.69
CA GLY A 41 10.20 12.12 4.24
C GLY A 41 8.81 11.52 4.25
N TRP A 42 8.68 10.25 4.62
CA TRP A 42 7.36 9.65 4.72
C TRP A 42 6.70 10.15 5.99
N GLN A 43 5.42 10.49 5.89
CA GLN A 43 4.71 11.11 6.99
C GLN A 43 3.79 10.12 7.68
N LYS A 44 3.97 9.94 8.97
CA LYS A 44 3.11 9.05 9.73
C LYS A 44 1.70 9.61 9.78
N LEU A 45 0.72 8.77 9.56
CA LEU A 45 -0.68 9.15 9.60
C LEU A 45 -1.32 8.63 10.88
N GLU A 46 -2.23 9.41 11.41
CA GLU A 46 -2.92 9.03 12.64
C GLU A 46 -4.26 8.41 12.34
N THR A 47 -4.32 7.52 11.39
CA THR A 47 -5.57 6.89 10.97
C THR A 47 -5.30 5.47 10.55
N HIS A 48 -6.32 4.64 10.64
CA HIS A 48 -6.27 3.29 10.09
C HIS A 48 -7.07 3.18 8.79
N VAL A 49 -7.57 4.30 8.29
CA VAL A 49 -8.27 4.30 7.00
C VAL A 49 -7.23 4.47 5.91
N ILE A 50 -7.12 3.46 5.05
CA ILE A 50 -6.14 3.48 3.97
C ILE A 50 -6.65 4.35 2.84
N ARG A 51 -7.91 4.19 2.49
CA ARG A 51 -8.50 4.94 1.39
C ARG A 51 -10.01 4.94 1.52
N GLU A 52 -10.63 6.09 1.28
CA GLU A 52 -12.06 6.19 1.22
C GLU A 52 -12.50 6.27 -0.20
N GLY A 53 -13.56 5.58 -0.53
CA GLY A 53 -14.17 5.70 -1.83
C GLY A 53 -15.04 6.93 -1.90
N GLU A 54 -15.64 7.15 -3.04
CA GLU A 54 -16.49 8.30 -3.22
C GLU A 54 -17.81 8.12 -2.51
N ALA A 55 -18.27 6.91 -2.35
CA ALA A 55 -19.52 6.67 -1.67
C ALA A 55 -19.27 6.65 -0.18
N THR A 56 -20.21 7.16 0.58
CA THR A 56 -20.11 7.21 2.02
C THR A 56 -19.98 5.83 2.61
N GLY A 57 -19.06 5.64 3.50
CA GLY A 57 -18.89 4.38 4.20
C GLY A 57 -18.08 3.34 3.44
N HIS A 58 -17.69 3.63 2.22
CA HIS A 58 -16.94 2.68 1.43
C HIS A 58 -15.46 2.95 1.62
N LYS A 59 -14.89 2.38 2.64
CA LYS A 59 -13.47 2.63 2.91
C LYS A 59 -12.75 1.34 3.19
N HIS A 60 -11.49 1.34 2.80
CA HIS A 60 -10.56 0.27 3.14
C HIS A 60 -9.89 0.66 4.43
N GLU A 61 -9.96 -0.16 5.45
CA GLU A 61 -9.35 0.22 6.70
C GLU A 61 -8.75 -0.99 7.43
N ILE A 62 -7.78 -0.72 8.26
CA ILE A 62 -7.14 -1.74 9.06
C ILE A 62 -8.05 -2.05 10.24
N LEU A 63 -8.37 -3.32 10.41
CA LEU A 63 -9.18 -3.75 11.53
C LEU A 63 -8.31 -3.77 12.78
N THR A 64 -8.70 -3.02 13.78
CA THR A 64 -7.84 -2.78 14.92
C THR A 64 -8.20 -3.57 16.17
N LYS A 65 -9.08 -4.53 16.05
CA LYS A 65 -9.49 -5.27 17.23
C LYS A 65 -8.41 -6.19 17.77
N LEU A 66 -7.38 -6.44 16.98
CA LEU A 66 -6.28 -7.27 17.45
C LEU A 66 -5.19 -6.37 18.00
N ALA A 67 -4.43 -6.88 18.90
CA ALA A 67 -3.39 -6.10 19.53
C ALA A 67 -2.12 -6.02 18.69
N VAL A 68 -2.25 -5.93 17.41
CA VAL A 68 -1.11 -5.86 16.50
C VAL A 68 -0.96 -4.42 16.04
N ALA A 69 0.20 -3.87 16.18
CA ALA A 69 0.44 -2.51 15.76
C ALA A 69 0.60 -2.44 14.25
N ALA A 70 -0.04 -1.46 13.67
CA ALA A 70 0.10 -1.18 12.25
C ALA A 70 0.06 0.32 12.05
N THR A 71 0.89 0.81 11.16
CA THR A 71 1.02 2.25 10.94
C THR A 71 0.99 2.53 9.44
N LEU A 72 0.29 3.58 9.07
CA LEU A 72 0.26 4.06 7.70
C LEU A 72 1.11 5.31 7.56
N PHE A 73 1.78 5.42 6.41
CA PHE A 73 2.58 6.60 6.12
C PHE A 73 2.22 7.09 4.73
N ALA A 74 2.19 8.41 4.57
CA ALA A 74 1.99 9.03 3.26
C ALA A 74 3.34 9.28 2.63
N PRO A 75 3.43 9.26 1.30
CA PRO A 75 4.71 9.44 0.63
C PRO A 75 5.23 10.88 0.71
N PRO A 76 6.52 11.08 0.54
CA PRO A 76 7.08 12.42 0.58
C PRO A 76 6.59 13.27 -0.60
N GLY A 77 6.72 14.56 -0.47
CA GLY A 77 6.30 15.47 -1.51
C GLY A 77 7.01 15.21 -2.82
N SER A 78 8.29 14.83 -2.77
CA SER A 78 8.94 14.43 -3.98
C SER A 78 8.71 12.96 -4.16
N LEU A 79 8.18 12.59 -5.28
CA LEU A 79 7.79 11.22 -5.52
C LEU A 79 8.97 10.36 -5.94
N LEU A 80 8.93 9.13 -5.55
CA LEU A 80 10.00 8.20 -5.83
C LEU A 80 9.72 7.38 -7.08
N ARG A 81 10.76 6.86 -7.68
CA ARG A 81 10.61 6.12 -8.90
C ARG A 81 11.34 4.80 -8.84
N GLY A 82 10.94 3.88 -9.63
CA GLY A 82 11.64 2.59 -9.80
C GLY A 82 11.55 1.68 -8.63
N LEU A 83 10.60 1.91 -7.74
CA LEU A 83 10.47 1.10 -6.60
C LEU A 83 9.57 -0.08 -6.84
N ALA A 84 9.96 -1.23 -6.40
CA ALA A 84 9.13 -2.44 -6.51
C ALA A 84 8.63 -2.68 -7.93
N GLY A 85 9.43 -2.32 -8.90
CA GLY A 85 9.05 -2.51 -10.29
C GLY A 85 8.07 -1.49 -10.81
N MET A 86 7.86 -0.39 -10.11
CA MET A 86 6.92 0.60 -10.53
C MET A 86 7.58 1.84 -11.03
N ASP A 87 6.87 2.55 -11.91
CA ASP A 87 7.38 3.77 -12.47
C ASP A 87 7.48 4.87 -11.46
N ARG A 88 6.53 4.96 -10.60
CA ARG A 88 6.52 6.05 -9.62
C ARG A 88 5.51 5.74 -8.51
N ILE A 89 5.63 6.49 -7.44
CA ILE A 89 4.69 6.46 -6.34
C ILE A 89 3.86 7.73 -6.41
N THR A 90 2.56 7.61 -6.27
CA THR A 90 1.67 8.75 -6.32
C THR A 90 1.26 9.18 -4.93
N ARG A 91 0.66 10.37 -4.83
CA ARG A 91 0.21 10.89 -3.55
C ARG A 91 -0.78 10.02 -2.84
N GLU A 92 -1.52 9.20 -3.57
CA GLU A 92 -2.55 8.36 -2.97
C GLU A 92 -2.00 7.05 -2.47
N ASP A 93 -0.79 6.71 -2.81
CA ASP A 93 -0.19 5.47 -2.35
C ASP A 93 0.20 5.63 -0.87
N ARG A 94 0.37 4.52 -0.20
CA ARG A 94 0.70 4.52 1.22
C ARG A 94 1.75 3.47 1.52
N LEU A 95 2.43 3.65 2.62
CA LEU A 95 3.30 2.61 3.14
C LEU A 95 2.63 2.08 4.41
N LEU A 96 2.49 0.79 4.52
CA LEU A 96 1.84 0.15 5.65
C LEU A 96 2.86 -0.72 6.35
N VAL A 97 3.11 -0.44 7.61
CA VAL A 97 4.03 -1.24 8.41
C VAL A 97 3.23 -2.00 9.44
N ALA A 98 3.29 -3.32 9.39
CA ALA A 98 2.53 -4.17 10.27
C ALA A 98 3.47 -5.03 11.12
N ASP A 99 3.26 -5.01 12.42
CA ASP A 99 4.11 -5.76 13.34
C ASP A 99 3.67 -7.21 13.52
N GLY A 100 2.62 -7.59 12.85
CA GLY A 100 2.10 -8.96 12.85
C GLY A 100 1.02 -9.04 11.82
N PRO A 101 0.32 -10.16 11.72
CA PRO A 101 -0.75 -10.28 10.73
C PRO A 101 -1.87 -9.30 11.04
N ILE A 102 -2.39 -8.67 10.00
CA ILE A 102 -3.49 -7.71 10.15
C ILE A 102 -4.55 -8.01 9.13
N GLU A 103 -5.72 -7.46 9.35
CA GLU A 103 -6.83 -7.64 8.43
C GLU A 103 -7.26 -6.29 7.88
N ILE A 104 -7.51 -6.26 6.57
CA ILE A 104 -8.01 -5.07 5.90
C ILE A 104 -9.47 -5.34 5.55
N VAL A 105 -10.35 -4.44 5.92
CA VAL A 105 -11.77 -4.63 5.71
C VAL A 105 -12.36 -3.54 4.81
N HIS A 106 -13.39 -3.92 4.07
CA HIS A 106 -14.11 -3.00 3.18
C HIS A 106 -15.54 -3.53 3.09
N PRO A 107 -16.55 -2.66 3.06
CA PRO A 107 -17.95 -3.13 3.08
C PRO A 107 -18.33 -4.03 1.92
N GLU A 108 -17.70 -3.87 0.77
CA GLU A 108 -18.10 -4.62 -0.42
C GLU A 108 -17.09 -5.63 -0.91
N HIS A 109 -15.95 -5.72 -0.28
CA HIS A 109 -14.93 -6.67 -0.70
C HIS A 109 -14.63 -7.63 0.44
N LYS A 110 -14.12 -8.79 0.10
CA LYS A 110 -13.78 -9.76 1.13
C LYS A 110 -12.64 -9.23 1.99
N PRO A 111 -12.63 -9.55 3.27
CA PRO A 111 -11.51 -9.17 4.11
C PRO A 111 -10.21 -9.75 3.59
N LEU A 112 -9.14 -9.04 3.77
CA LEU A 112 -7.84 -9.44 3.30
C LEU A 112 -6.90 -9.51 4.48
N THR A 113 -6.20 -10.63 4.64
CA THR A 113 -5.23 -10.77 5.70
C THR A 113 -3.84 -10.54 5.13
N LEU A 114 -3.09 -9.63 5.74
CA LEU A 114 -1.74 -9.34 5.34
C LEU A 114 -0.77 -9.84 6.40
N PRO A 115 0.37 -10.40 5.97
CA PRO A 115 1.36 -10.83 6.94
C PRO A 115 2.13 -9.66 7.53
N LYS A 116 2.88 -9.93 8.57
CA LYS A 116 3.79 -8.97 9.14
C LYS A 116 4.73 -8.47 8.06
N GLY A 117 5.08 -7.21 8.11
CA GLY A 117 6.06 -6.63 7.21
C GLY A 117 5.71 -5.24 6.75
N VAL A 118 6.47 -4.78 5.77
CA VAL A 118 6.29 -3.47 5.16
C VAL A 118 5.66 -3.67 3.80
N HIS A 119 4.54 -3.03 3.58
CA HIS A 119 3.78 -3.18 2.33
C HIS A 119 3.61 -1.82 1.67
N LEU A 120 3.84 -1.77 0.38
CA LEU A 120 3.50 -0.57 -0.37
C LEU A 120 2.07 -0.74 -0.88
N VAL A 121 1.20 0.19 -0.57
CA VAL A 121 -0.20 0.13 -0.95
C VAL A 121 -0.39 1.05 -2.14
N ILE A 122 -0.76 0.47 -3.25
CA ILE A 122 -0.88 1.17 -4.52
C ILE A 122 -2.33 1.26 -4.92
N VAL A 123 -2.75 2.45 -5.33
CA VAL A 123 -4.08 2.64 -5.87
C VAL A 123 -4.01 2.39 -7.37
N GLN A 124 -4.75 1.39 -7.83
CA GLN A 124 -4.83 1.08 -9.26
C GLN A 124 -6.18 1.50 -9.77
N ARG A 125 -6.21 2.40 -10.74
CA ARG A 125 -7.45 2.82 -11.36
C ARG A 125 -7.55 2.18 -12.70
N GLU A 126 -8.75 1.99 -13.14
CA GLU A 126 -8.94 1.34 -14.42
C GLU A 126 -8.36 2.16 -15.56
N TYR A 127 -8.16 3.45 -15.38
CA TYR A 127 -7.60 4.23 -16.47
C TYR A 127 -6.11 4.52 -16.23
N ASP A 128 -5.49 3.95 -15.24
CA ASP A 128 -4.09 4.14 -15.00
C ASP A 128 -3.35 3.58 -16.14
N GLU A 129 -2.40 4.38 -16.56
CA GLU A 129 -1.62 3.88 -17.42
C GLU A 129 -2.00 3.43 -18.53
N ALA A 130 -2.49 3.77 -18.98
CA ALA A 130 -2.76 3.40 -20.19
C ALA A 130 -3.25 2.08 -20.32
N ARG A 131 -3.45 1.41 -19.49
CA ARG A 131 -3.98 0.28 -19.68
C ARG A 131 -4.71 -0.05 -18.82
N PRO A 132 -5.60 -0.01 -19.03
CA PRO A 132 -6.47 -0.32 -18.19
C PRO A 132 -6.58 -1.73 -17.99
N GLN A 133 -6.42 -2.14 -16.88
CA GLN A 133 -6.68 -3.37 -16.49
C GLN A 133 -7.85 -3.38 -15.69
N PRO A 134 -8.76 -4.25 -15.84
CA PRO A 134 -9.93 -4.36 -14.97
C PRO A 134 -9.45 -4.67 -13.59
N VAL A 135 -10.08 -4.08 -12.62
CA VAL A 135 -9.76 -4.37 -11.26
C VAL A 135 -10.56 -5.58 -10.84
N LEU A 136 -9.90 -6.65 -10.47
CA LEU A 136 -10.56 -7.85 -10.05
C LEU A 136 -10.35 -8.04 -8.58
N ASP A 137 -11.38 -8.38 -7.90
CA ASP A 137 -11.30 -8.62 -6.47
C ASP A 137 -11.12 -10.06 -6.15
#